data_0fdbbcc84a1ab5e5d10be02214f9e192
#
_entry.id   0fdbbcc84a1ab5e5d10be02214f9e192
#
_cell.length_a   1.000
_cell.length_b   1.000
_cell.length_c   1.000
_cell.angle_alpha   90.00
_cell.angle_beta   90.00
_cell.angle_gamma   90.00
#
_symmetry.space_group_name_H-M   'P 1'
#
loop_
_entity.id
_entity.type
_entity.pdbx_description
1 polymer ?
#
loop_
_entity_poly.entity_id
_entity_poly.type
_entity_poly.pdbx_seq_one_letter_code
_entity_poly.pdbx_strand_id
1 'polypeptide(L)'
;HGSGHLEVFATPAMVGLMENTAIHCLEGMLEPDTDTVGIEIHVQHTKATAVGKKVMCKATIVEIDGRRIRIEIEGTIGHAIHDRFIIYPEKFMSKL
;
A
#
# COMPACT_ATOMS: atom_id res chain seq x y z
N HIS A 1 10.65 6.15 15.89
CA HIS A 1 11.28 7.23 15.13
C HIS A 1 12.16 8.03 16.06
N GLY A 2 13.35 8.38 15.57
CA GLY A 2 14.39 8.92 16.41
C GLY A 2 14.08 10.25 17.07
N SER A 3 13.21 11.04 16.47
CA SER A 3 12.86 12.35 17.02
C SER A 3 11.65 12.31 17.94
N GLY A 4 11.36 11.20 18.52
CA GLY A 4 10.18 10.83 19.29
C GLY A 4 9.33 11.88 20.02
N HIS A 5 9.76 13.11 20.03
CA HIS A 5 9.00 14.20 20.65
C HIS A 5 8.05 14.90 19.69
N LEU A 6 8.12 14.58 18.41
CA LEU A 6 7.22 15.16 17.41
C LEU A 6 5.99 14.28 17.26
N GLU A 7 4.84 14.82 17.59
CA GLU A 7 3.57 14.11 17.48
C GLU A 7 2.98 14.30 16.08
N VAL A 8 3.69 13.79 15.09
CA VAL A 8 3.26 13.85 13.69
C VAL A 8 3.07 12.44 13.14
N PHE A 9 2.24 12.33 12.12
CA PHE A 9 2.00 11.06 11.44
C PHE A 9 3.26 10.67 10.66
N ALA A 10 4.00 9.70 11.14
CA ALA A 10 5.28 9.30 10.60
C ALA A 10 5.16 8.64 9.22
N THR A 11 6.18 8.83 8.37
CA THR A 11 6.21 8.23 7.04
C THR A 11 5.99 6.72 7.06
N PRO A 12 6.61 5.92 7.94
CA PRO A 12 6.33 4.48 7.99
C PRO A 12 4.87 4.14 8.26
N ALA A 13 4.20 4.91 9.11
CA ALA A 13 2.79 4.70 9.38
C ALA A 13 1.92 5.03 8.17
N MET A 14 2.29 6.07 7.43
CA MET A 14 1.61 6.42 6.19
C MET A 14 1.77 5.33 5.13
N VAL A 15 2.98 4.79 4.98
CA VAL A 15 3.25 3.69 4.04
C VAL A 15 2.39 2.47 4.40
N GLY A 16 2.32 2.11 5.68
CA GLY A 16 1.48 1.01 6.15
C GLY A 16 0.01 1.22 5.83
N LEU A 17 -0.50 2.43 6.05
CA LEU A 17 -1.87 2.78 5.70
C LEU A 17 -2.13 2.65 4.20
N MET A 18 -1.20 3.13 3.38
CA MET A 18 -1.31 3.07 1.92
C MET A 18 -1.29 1.63 1.42
N GLU A 19 -0.41 0.80 1.96
CA GLU A 19 -0.36 -0.62 1.60
C GLU A 19 -1.65 -1.35 1.98
N ASN A 20 -2.18 -1.09 3.17
CA ASN A 20 -3.46 -1.66 3.58
C ASN A 20 -4.60 -1.20 2.67
N THR A 21 -4.61 0.05 2.29
CA THR A 21 -5.62 0.59 1.38
C THR A 21 -5.56 -0.12 0.03
N ALA A 22 -4.36 -0.38 -0.47
CA ALA A 22 -4.16 -1.12 -1.71
C ALA A 22 -4.69 -2.56 -1.59
N ILE A 23 -4.38 -3.23 -0.50
CA ILE A 23 -4.84 -4.60 -0.25
C ILE A 23 -6.38 -4.65 -0.23
N HIS A 24 -7.02 -3.73 0.48
CA HIS A 24 -8.47 -3.66 0.54
C HIS A 24 -9.09 -3.35 -0.82
N CYS A 25 -8.43 -2.56 -1.64
CA CYS A 25 -8.86 -2.26 -3.00
C CYS A 25 -8.97 -3.53 -3.85
N LEU A 26 -8.13 -4.53 -3.57
CA LEU A 26 -8.10 -5.78 -4.33
C LEU A 26 -9.03 -6.86 -3.76
N GLU A 27 -9.62 -6.65 -2.60
CA GLU A 27 -10.52 -7.63 -2.01
C GLU A 27 -11.71 -7.94 -2.93
N GLY A 28 -11.99 -9.23 -3.08
CA GLY A 28 -13.08 -9.70 -3.92
C GLY A 28 -12.79 -9.68 -5.42
N MET A 29 -11.63 -9.17 -5.83
CA MET A 29 -11.25 -9.07 -7.23
C MET A 29 -10.31 -10.16 -7.70
N LEU A 30 -9.71 -10.89 -6.76
CA LEU A 30 -8.73 -11.92 -7.08
C LEU A 30 -9.39 -13.28 -7.29
N GLU A 31 -8.78 -14.09 -8.15
CA GLU A 31 -9.21 -15.48 -8.34
C GLU A 31 -9.03 -16.27 -7.03
N PRO A 32 -9.84 -17.34 -6.83
CA PRO A 32 -9.65 -18.21 -5.66
C PRO A 32 -8.23 -18.74 -5.58
N ASP A 33 -7.75 -18.95 -4.36
CA ASP A 33 -6.41 -19.48 -4.07
C ASP A 33 -5.27 -18.58 -4.54
N THR A 34 -5.56 -17.32 -4.80
CA THR A 34 -4.53 -16.32 -5.10
C THR A 34 -4.49 -15.23 -4.03
N ASP A 35 -3.35 -14.57 -3.97
CA ASP A 35 -3.14 -13.41 -3.11
C ASP A 35 -2.14 -12.50 -3.81
N THR A 36 -1.79 -11.40 -3.20
CA THR A 36 -0.77 -10.51 -3.74
C THR A 36 0.30 -10.21 -2.73
N VAL A 37 1.51 -9.97 -3.23
CA VAL A 37 2.62 -9.43 -2.42
C VAL A 37 3.03 -8.09 -2.99
N GLY A 38 3.43 -7.17 -2.12
CA GLY A 38 3.99 -5.90 -2.55
C GLY A 38 5.38 -6.09 -3.08
N ILE A 39 5.69 -5.54 -4.24
CA ILE A 39 7.01 -5.64 -4.85
C ILE A 39 7.73 -4.31 -4.93
N GLU A 40 7.00 -3.21 -5.00
CA GLU A 40 7.59 -1.88 -5.08
C GLU A 40 6.57 -0.84 -4.59
N ILE A 41 7.07 0.20 -3.94
CA ILE A 41 6.25 1.35 -3.58
C ILE A 41 7.10 2.62 -3.65
N HIS A 42 6.59 3.63 -4.34
CA HIS A 42 7.17 4.96 -4.39
C HIS A 42 6.22 5.92 -3.69
N VAL A 43 6.65 6.47 -2.58
CA VAL A 43 5.81 7.30 -1.71
C VAL A 43 6.38 8.71 -1.63
N GLN A 44 5.49 9.70 -1.73
CA GLN A 44 5.81 11.08 -1.36
C GLN A 44 4.93 11.49 -0.19
N HIS A 45 5.56 11.83 0.90
CA HIS A 45 4.91 12.38 2.09
C HIS A 45 4.94 13.90 1.94
N THR A 46 3.83 14.46 1.46
CA THR A 46 3.78 15.85 1.01
C THR A 46 3.33 16.85 2.09
N LYS A 47 2.77 16.36 3.18
CA LYS A 47 2.20 17.19 4.20
C LYS A 47 2.30 16.53 5.57
N ALA A 48 2.88 17.22 6.52
CA ALA A 48 2.91 16.74 7.90
C ALA A 48 1.52 16.85 8.53
N THR A 49 1.18 15.91 9.40
CA THR A 49 -0.04 15.99 10.18
C THR A 49 0.20 15.47 11.59
N ALA A 50 -0.48 16.04 12.55
CA ALA A 50 -0.36 15.64 13.94
C ALA A 50 -0.98 14.27 14.18
N VAL A 51 -0.40 13.52 15.11
CA VAL A 51 -0.99 12.26 15.60
C VAL A 51 -2.40 12.55 16.13
N GLY A 52 -3.33 11.68 15.80
CA GLY A 52 -4.73 11.85 16.17
C GLY A 52 -5.58 12.58 15.15
N LYS A 53 -4.97 13.22 14.17
CA LYS A 53 -5.72 13.78 13.04
C LYS A 53 -6.10 12.67 12.08
N LYS A 54 -7.23 12.83 11.44
CA LYS A 54 -7.74 11.84 10.49
C LYS A 54 -6.96 11.90 9.19
N VAL A 55 -6.42 10.76 8.77
CA VAL A 55 -5.74 10.61 7.50
C VAL A 55 -6.54 9.63 6.65
N MET A 56 -6.80 10.02 5.42
CA MET A 56 -7.60 9.21 4.49
C MET A 56 -6.81 8.92 3.24
N CYS A 57 -6.96 7.70 2.72
CA CYS A 57 -6.33 7.27 1.49
C CYS A 57 -7.36 6.63 0.57
N LYS A 58 -7.14 6.80 -0.73
CA LYS A 58 -7.94 6.16 -1.77
C LYS A 58 -7.00 5.46 -2.75
N ALA A 59 -7.27 4.20 -3.05
CA ALA A 59 -6.50 3.41 -3.98
C ALA A 59 -7.27 3.21 -5.28
N THR A 60 -6.56 3.30 -6.41
CA THR A 60 -7.13 3.08 -7.74
C THR A 60 -6.18 2.20 -8.54
N ILE A 61 -6.70 1.13 -9.13
CA ILE A 61 -5.92 0.29 -10.02
C ILE A 61 -5.75 1.06 -11.33
N VAL A 62 -4.49 1.30 -11.72
CA VAL A 62 -4.18 2.07 -12.94
C VAL A 62 -3.57 1.24 -14.05
N GLU A 63 -3.03 0.06 -13.74
CA GLU A 63 -2.46 -0.82 -14.74
C GLU A 63 -2.48 -2.27 -14.26
N ILE A 64 -2.81 -3.18 -15.17
CA ILE A 64 -2.67 -4.61 -14.94
C ILE A 64 -1.85 -5.16 -16.10
N ASP A 65 -0.70 -5.74 -15.77
CA ASP A 65 0.21 -6.32 -16.75
C ASP A 65 0.57 -7.74 -16.31
N GLY A 66 -0.14 -8.73 -16.88
CA GLY A 66 -0.01 -10.10 -16.44
C GLY A 66 -0.43 -10.24 -14.97
N ARG A 67 0.52 -10.63 -14.13
CA ARG A 67 0.28 -10.79 -12.69
C ARG A 67 0.69 -9.56 -11.87
N ARG A 68 1.22 -8.53 -12.52
CA ARG A 68 1.57 -7.28 -11.86
C ARG A 68 0.39 -6.31 -11.90
N ILE A 69 0.07 -5.75 -10.74
CA ILE A 69 -1.00 -4.77 -10.59
C ILE A 69 -0.39 -3.48 -10.06
N ARG A 70 -0.55 -2.41 -10.80
CA ARG A 70 -0.12 -1.08 -10.35
C ARG A 70 -1.29 -0.32 -9.78
N ILE A 71 -1.09 0.19 -8.59
CA ILE A 71 -2.12 0.90 -7.81
C ILE A 71 -1.61 2.29 -7.50
N GLU A 72 -2.40 3.29 -7.84
CA GLU A 72 -2.14 4.67 -7.45
C GLU A 72 -2.90 4.95 -6.16
N ILE A 73 -2.22 5.55 -5.18
CA ILE A 73 -2.81 5.82 -3.87
C ILE A 73 -2.70 7.30 -3.60
N GLU A 74 -3.85 7.95 -3.42
CA GLU A 74 -3.95 9.35 -3.06
C GLU A 74 -4.38 9.46 -1.61
N GLY A 75 -3.63 10.22 -0.84
CA GLY A 75 -3.94 10.48 0.55
C GLY A 75 -3.94 11.96 0.86
N THR A 76 -4.49 12.32 2.02
CA THR A 76 -4.52 13.72 2.46
C THR A 76 -3.14 14.27 2.77
N ILE A 77 -2.17 13.41 3.07
CA ILE A 77 -0.81 13.81 3.45
C ILE A 77 0.28 13.29 2.53
N GLY A 78 -0.09 12.60 1.47
CA GLY A 78 0.88 12.06 0.52
C GLY A 78 0.23 11.26 -0.58
N HIS A 79 1.08 10.76 -1.47
CA HIS A 79 0.62 9.88 -2.54
C HIS A 79 1.67 8.83 -2.84
N ALA A 80 1.26 7.76 -3.53
CA ALA A 80 2.15 6.66 -3.85
C ALA A 80 1.76 5.97 -5.15
N ILE A 81 2.76 5.35 -5.76
CA ILE A 81 2.58 4.34 -6.80
C ILE A 81 3.04 3.03 -6.18
N HIS A 82 2.18 2.04 -6.15
CA HIS A 82 2.43 0.76 -5.50
C HIS A 82 2.17 -0.39 -6.45
N ASP A 83 3.18 -1.21 -6.66
CA ASP A 83 3.06 -2.41 -7.49
C ASP A 83 2.92 -3.64 -6.59
N ARG A 84 1.94 -4.46 -6.90
CA ARG A 84 1.73 -5.75 -6.27
C ARG A 84 1.74 -6.85 -7.32
N PHE A 85 2.09 -8.05 -6.89
CA PHE A 85 2.21 -9.20 -7.78
C PHE A 85 1.31 -10.34 -7.30
N ILE A 86 0.52 -10.89 -8.20
CA ILE A 86 -0.38 -12.00 -7.89
C ILE A 86 0.45 -13.27 -7.71
N ILE A 87 0.25 -13.95 -6.59
CA ILE A 87 0.89 -15.21 -6.28
C ILE A 87 -0.15 -16.28 -5.98
N TYR A 88 0.29 -17.52 -6.08
CA TYR A 88 -0.44 -18.66 -5.53
C TYR A 88 0.28 -19.03 -4.24
N PRO A 89 -0.27 -18.70 -3.06
CA PRO A 89 0.46 -18.81 -1.79
C PRO A 89 1.09 -20.17 -1.57
N GLU A 90 0.38 -21.22 -1.88
CA GLU A 90 0.88 -22.58 -1.70
C GLU A 90 2.13 -22.85 -2.55
N LYS A 91 2.11 -22.50 -3.82
CA LYS A 91 3.27 -22.64 -4.70
C LYS A 91 4.40 -21.69 -4.32
N PHE A 92 4.05 -20.47 -3.96
CA PHE A 92 5.02 -19.46 -3.57
C PHE A 92 5.82 -19.92 -2.35
N MET A 93 5.14 -20.40 -1.32
CA MET A 93 5.79 -20.86 -0.10
C MET A 93 6.63 -22.11 -0.34
N SER A 94 6.24 -22.98 -1.24
CA SER A 94 6.98 -24.20 -1.54
C SER A 94 8.33 -23.94 -2.22
N LYS A 95 8.52 -22.76 -2.80
CA LYS A 95 9.77 -22.37 -3.47
C LYS A 95 10.71 -21.58 -2.55
N LEU A 96 10.27 -21.23 -1.39
CA LEU A 96 11.11 -20.56 -0.41
C LEU A 96 11.88 -21.57 0.43
#